data_3ec62bb420334b24b7754d8f14552291
#
_entry.id   3ec62bb420334b24b7754d8f14552291
#
_cell.length_a   1.000
_cell.length_b   1.000
_cell.length_c   1.000
_cell.angle_alpha   90.00
_cell.angle_beta   90.00
_cell.angle_gamma   90.00
#
_symmetry.space_group_name_H-M   'P 1'
#
loop_
_entity.id
_entity.type
_entity.pdbx_description
1 polymer ?
#
loop_
_entity_poly.entity_id
_entity_poly.type
_entity_poly.pdbx_seq_one_letter_code
_entity_poly.pdbx_strand_id
1 'polypeptide(L)'
;LVNNGAIGDIMLSGATVRSAFCGPCFGAGDVPANNCLSIRHSTRNFPNREGSKITNGQIATVALMDARSIAATAVNKGVLTAASEADFELSKPQYFFDKTVYENRCYFGYGKADPSAELRFGPNITDWPKMSALTDNLLLKVVSYITDPVTTTDELIPSGETSSFRS
;
A
#
# COMPACT_ATOMS: atom_id res chain seq x y z
N LEU A 1 -16.61 -5.76 7.83
CA LEU A 1 -16.13 -7.12 8.07
C LEU A 1 -16.33 -7.56 9.52
N VAL A 2 -16.02 -6.73 10.50
CA VAL A 2 -16.21 -7.07 11.93
C VAL A 2 -17.68 -7.28 12.24
N ASN A 3 -18.53 -6.31 11.87
CA ASN A 3 -19.95 -6.30 12.24
C ASN A 3 -20.80 -7.43 11.60
N ASN A 4 -20.35 -7.99 10.50
CA ASN A 4 -21.03 -9.10 9.83
C ASN A 4 -20.35 -10.47 10.04
N GLY A 5 -19.33 -10.52 10.91
CA GLY A 5 -18.61 -11.77 11.22
C GLY A 5 -17.58 -12.21 10.19
N ALA A 6 -17.55 -11.61 9.00
CA ALA A 6 -16.67 -12.05 7.90
C ALA A 6 -15.19 -12.04 8.25
N ILE A 7 -14.75 -11.17 9.19
CA ILE A 7 -13.35 -11.15 9.62
C ILE A 7 -12.98 -12.45 10.36
N GLY A 8 -13.91 -12.99 11.14
CA GLY A 8 -13.71 -14.28 11.82
C GLY A 8 -13.54 -15.41 10.82
N ASP A 9 -14.41 -15.49 9.83
CA ASP A 9 -14.35 -16.51 8.78
C ASP A 9 -13.06 -16.45 7.98
N ILE A 10 -12.61 -15.24 7.62
CA ILE A 10 -11.33 -15.02 6.93
C ILE A 10 -10.16 -15.51 7.79
N MET A 11 -10.15 -15.19 9.08
CA MET A 11 -9.08 -15.64 9.98
C MET A 11 -9.10 -17.16 10.20
N LEU A 12 -10.27 -17.76 10.31
CA LEU A 12 -10.42 -19.21 10.44
C LEU A 12 -9.97 -19.96 9.18
N SER A 13 -10.05 -19.33 8.00
CA SER A 13 -9.48 -19.90 6.77
C SER A 13 -7.94 -19.93 6.74
N GLY A 14 -7.27 -19.34 7.73
CA GLY A 14 -5.82 -19.23 7.80
C GLY A 14 -5.26 -17.96 7.15
N ALA A 15 -6.12 -17.08 6.63
CA ALA A 15 -5.67 -15.82 6.04
C ALA A 15 -5.22 -14.82 7.12
N THR A 16 -4.13 -14.11 6.84
CA THR A 16 -3.65 -13.04 7.71
C THR A 16 -4.43 -11.76 7.46
N VAL A 17 -5.09 -11.23 8.49
CA VAL A 17 -5.79 -9.96 8.46
C VAL A 17 -4.96 -8.89 9.15
N ARG A 18 -4.71 -7.78 8.47
CA ARG A 18 -3.98 -6.63 9.02
C ARG A 18 -4.76 -5.35 8.84
N SER A 19 -4.49 -4.38 9.70
CA SER A 19 -4.96 -3.00 9.47
C SER A 19 -4.28 -2.42 8.23
N ALA A 20 -4.92 -1.45 7.58
CA ALA A 20 -4.34 -0.78 6.42
C ALA A 20 -2.97 -0.16 6.77
N PHE A 21 -1.97 -0.46 5.97
CA PHE A 21 -0.62 0.08 6.09
C PHE A 21 0.05 0.17 4.70
N CYS A 22 1.08 0.97 4.60
CA CYS A 22 1.89 1.06 3.39
C CYS A 22 3.03 0.05 3.47
N GLY A 23 3.28 -0.67 2.37
CA GLY A 23 4.44 -1.53 2.30
C GLY A 23 4.30 -2.87 1.59
N PRO A 24 3.13 -3.53 1.55
CA PRO A 24 3.03 -4.87 0.97
C PRO A 24 3.47 -4.96 -0.49
N CYS A 25 3.30 -3.88 -1.26
CA CYS A 25 3.67 -3.85 -2.67
C CYS A 25 5.19 -3.88 -2.91
N PHE A 26 6.01 -3.64 -1.90
CA PHE A 26 7.48 -3.73 -1.97
C PHE A 26 8.07 -4.70 -0.93
N GLY A 27 7.26 -5.61 -0.41
CA GLY A 27 7.70 -6.67 0.48
C GLY A 27 7.93 -6.26 1.93
N ALA A 28 7.36 -5.14 2.39
CA ALA A 28 7.38 -4.82 3.81
C ALA A 28 6.39 -5.74 4.54
N GLY A 29 6.94 -6.74 5.19
CA GLY A 29 6.19 -7.70 6.00
C GLY A 29 6.02 -9.08 5.37
N ASP A 30 5.79 -9.18 4.07
CA ASP A 30 5.56 -10.47 3.41
C ASP A 30 6.25 -10.49 2.04
N VAL A 31 7.12 -11.44 1.83
CA VAL A 31 7.82 -11.68 0.58
C VAL A 31 7.44 -13.05 0.05
N PRO A 32 7.02 -13.20 -1.23
CA PRO A 32 6.73 -14.50 -1.78
C PRO A 32 8.01 -15.37 -1.82
N ALA A 33 7.82 -16.68 -1.75
CA ALA A 33 8.92 -17.60 -1.92
C ALA A 33 9.51 -17.48 -3.34
N ASN A 34 10.77 -17.87 -3.50
CA ASN A 34 11.45 -17.84 -4.79
C ASN A 34 10.68 -18.68 -5.82
N ASN A 35 10.58 -18.18 -7.04
CA ASN A 35 9.82 -18.76 -8.16
C ASN A 35 8.31 -18.89 -7.93
N CYS A 36 7.76 -18.21 -6.94
CA CYS A 36 6.33 -18.21 -6.72
C CYS A 36 5.62 -17.06 -7.45
N LEU A 37 4.38 -17.33 -7.85
CA LEU A 37 3.46 -16.32 -8.36
C LEU A 37 2.76 -15.60 -7.20
N SER A 38 2.95 -14.30 -7.11
CA SER A 38 2.19 -13.46 -6.19
C SER A 38 0.97 -12.89 -6.91
N ILE A 39 -0.22 -13.25 -6.46
CA ILE A 39 -1.48 -12.73 -7.00
C ILE A 39 -1.97 -11.64 -6.06
N ARG A 40 -2.26 -10.46 -6.60
CA ARG A 40 -2.64 -9.31 -5.79
C ARG A 40 -3.65 -8.41 -6.47
N HIS A 41 -4.36 -7.65 -5.67
CA HIS A 41 -5.24 -6.56 -6.08
C HIS A 41 -4.58 -5.22 -5.74
N SER A 42 -3.39 -5.00 -6.26
CA SER A 42 -2.63 -3.77 -6.05
C SER A 42 -2.25 -3.15 -7.39
N THR A 43 -2.36 -1.84 -7.50
CA THR A 43 -1.93 -1.10 -8.69
C THR A 43 -0.41 -1.11 -8.89
N ARG A 44 0.35 -1.47 -7.85
CA ARG A 44 1.81 -1.58 -7.89
C ARG A 44 2.22 -3.05 -7.95
N ASN A 45 2.13 -3.63 -9.12
CA ASN A 45 2.31 -5.05 -9.38
C ASN A 45 3.56 -5.35 -10.23
N PHE A 46 4.67 -4.72 -9.90
CA PHE A 46 5.93 -4.95 -10.60
C PHE A 46 6.58 -6.26 -10.14
N PRO A 47 7.12 -7.07 -11.07
CA PRO A 47 7.86 -8.27 -10.70
C PRO A 47 9.12 -7.90 -9.90
N ASN A 48 9.52 -8.79 -9.01
CA ASN A 48 10.71 -8.66 -8.15
C ASN A 48 10.73 -7.46 -7.20
N ARG A 49 9.69 -6.63 -7.17
CA ARG A 49 9.62 -5.46 -6.29
C ARG A 49 9.59 -5.83 -4.80
N GLU A 50 9.17 -7.04 -4.47
CA GLU A 50 8.96 -7.52 -3.11
C GLU A 50 10.23 -8.00 -2.41
N GLY A 51 11.40 -7.58 -2.86
CA GLY A 51 12.67 -7.92 -2.24
C GLY A 51 13.37 -9.15 -2.82
N SER A 52 12.86 -9.72 -3.91
CA SER A 52 13.58 -10.76 -4.63
C SER A 52 14.88 -10.22 -5.20
N LYS A 53 16.00 -10.89 -4.92
CA LYS A 53 17.33 -10.49 -5.38
C LYS A 53 17.66 -11.21 -6.68
N ILE A 54 17.47 -10.53 -7.80
CA ILE A 54 17.75 -11.08 -9.14
C ILE A 54 19.22 -11.52 -9.27
N THR A 55 20.13 -10.77 -8.66
CA THR A 55 21.56 -11.10 -8.61
C THR A 55 21.84 -12.44 -7.93
N ASN A 56 20.95 -12.90 -7.05
CA ASN A 56 21.04 -14.19 -6.39
C ASN A 56 20.17 -15.27 -7.08
N GLY A 57 19.70 -15.02 -8.30
CA GLY A 57 18.82 -15.92 -9.02
C GLY A 57 17.39 -16.00 -8.46
N GLN A 58 16.99 -15.06 -7.61
CA GLN A 58 15.65 -15.02 -7.07
C GLN A 58 14.70 -14.32 -8.03
N ILE A 59 13.54 -14.92 -8.24
CA ILE A 59 12.50 -14.39 -9.10
C ILE A 59 11.16 -14.44 -8.36
N ALA A 60 10.42 -13.34 -8.38
CA ALA A 60 9.02 -13.30 -8.00
C ALA A 60 8.19 -12.75 -9.16
N THR A 61 7.23 -13.53 -9.60
CA THR A 61 6.28 -13.13 -10.64
C THR A 61 5.02 -12.57 -9.99
N VAL A 62 4.33 -11.69 -10.70
CA VAL A 62 3.15 -10.99 -10.18
C VAL A 62 2.01 -11.09 -11.18
N ALA A 63 0.82 -11.39 -10.68
CA ALA A 63 -0.43 -11.28 -11.42
C ALA A 63 -1.38 -10.32 -10.71
N LEU A 64 -1.97 -9.41 -11.48
CA LEU A 64 -3.02 -8.52 -11.02
C LEU A 64 -4.38 -9.19 -11.25
N MET A 65 -5.15 -9.33 -10.18
CA MET A 65 -6.51 -9.87 -10.25
C MET A 65 -7.44 -9.04 -9.37
N ASP A 66 -8.73 -9.04 -9.70
CA ASP A 66 -9.74 -8.47 -8.82
C ASP A 66 -9.93 -9.32 -7.55
N ALA A 67 -10.43 -8.70 -6.48
CA ALA A 67 -10.54 -9.36 -5.18
C ALA A 67 -11.44 -10.61 -5.19
N ARG A 68 -12.46 -10.66 -6.04
CA ARG A 68 -13.35 -11.81 -6.16
C ARG A 68 -12.66 -12.98 -6.86
N SER A 69 -11.91 -12.70 -7.90
CA SER A 69 -11.10 -13.72 -8.60
C SER A 69 -9.97 -14.24 -7.72
N ILE A 70 -9.38 -13.39 -6.86
CA ILE A 70 -8.42 -13.84 -5.83
C ILE A 70 -9.10 -14.81 -4.86
N ALA A 71 -10.30 -14.48 -4.38
CA ALA A 71 -11.05 -15.34 -3.49
C ALA A 71 -11.46 -16.67 -4.18
N ALA A 72 -11.92 -16.61 -5.44
CA ALA A 72 -12.23 -17.80 -6.23
C ALA A 72 -11.01 -18.71 -6.41
N THR A 73 -9.86 -18.13 -6.71
CA THR A 73 -8.58 -18.85 -6.81
C THR A 73 -8.18 -19.49 -5.49
N ALA A 74 -8.39 -18.82 -4.36
CA ALA A 74 -8.11 -19.36 -3.04
C ALA A 74 -9.04 -20.56 -2.71
N VAL A 75 -10.34 -20.42 -2.98
CA VAL A 75 -11.32 -21.50 -2.80
C VAL A 75 -10.98 -22.71 -3.68
N ASN A 76 -10.51 -22.46 -4.89
CA ASN A 76 -10.05 -23.50 -5.83
C ASN A 76 -8.59 -23.93 -5.59
N LYS A 77 -8.11 -23.84 -4.35
CA LYS A 77 -6.81 -24.35 -3.89
C LYS A 77 -5.61 -23.81 -4.68
N GLY A 78 -5.70 -22.59 -5.15
CA GLY A 78 -4.61 -21.93 -5.89
C GLY A 78 -4.65 -22.09 -7.40
N VAL A 79 -5.63 -22.81 -7.94
CA VAL A 79 -5.85 -22.85 -9.40
C VAL A 79 -6.48 -21.53 -9.82
N LEU A 80 -5.84 -20.83 -10.76
CA LEU A 80 -6.31 -19.54 -11.25
C LEU A 80 -7.75 -19.66 -11.76
N THR A 81 -8.64 -18.95 -11.13
CA THR A 81 -10.08 -19.04 -11.37
C THR A 81 -10.68 -17.63 -11.44
N ALA A 82 -11.39 -17.35 -12.52
CA ALA A 82 -12.14 -16.10 -12.62
C ALA A 82 -13.35 -16.13 -11.70
N ALA A 83 -13.75 -14.98 -11.16
CA ALA A 83 -14.94 -14.88 -10.30
C ALA A 83 -16.22 -15.33 -11.01
N SER A 84 -16.28 -15.18 -12.34
CA SER A 84 -17.40 -15.64 -13.18
C SER A 84 -17.49 -17.16 -13.33
N GLU A 85 -16.41 -17.87 -13.03
CA GLU A 85 -16.33 -19.34 -13.11
C GLU A 85 -16.52 -20.01 -11.75
N ALA A 86 -16.57 -19.21 -10.69
CA ALA A 86 -16.76 -19.73 -9.35
C ALA A 86 -18.22 -20.02 -9.07
N ASP A 87 -18.49 -21.24 -8.62
CA ASP A 87 -19.82 -21.68 -8.22
C ASP A 87 -20.11 -21.28 -6.76
N PHE A 88 -20.29 -20.00 -6.53
CA PHE A 88 -20.76 -19.49 -5.24
C PHE A 88 -21.70 -18.31 -5.44
N GLU A 89 -22.72 -18.24 -4.61
CA GLU A 89 -23.62 -17.12 -4.59
C GLU A 89 -22.90 -15.86 -4.08
N LEU A 90 -22.84 -14.84 -4.93
CA LEU A 90 -22.40 -13.52 -4.53
C LEU A 90 -23.53 -12.86 -3.71
N SER A 91 -23.50 -13.02 -2.40
CA SER A 91 -24.34 -12.20 -1.54
C SER A 91 -24.03 -10.73 -1.78
N LYS A 92 -25.06 -9.88 -1.88
CA LYS A 92 -24.88 -8.44 -1.88
C LYS A 92 -24.84 -7.99 -0.40
N PRO A 93 -23.64 -7.84 0.21
CA PRO A 93 -23.60 -7.41 1.59
C PRO A 93 -24.16 -5.99 1.67
N GLN A 94 -24.95 -5.74 2.70
CA GLN A 94 -25.37 -4.39 2.99
C GLN A 94 -24.12 -3.56 3.34
N TYR A 95 -23.93 -2.46 2.64
CA TYR A 95 -22.83 -1.54 2.94
C TYR A 95 -23.08 -0.89 4.31
N PHE A 96 -22.05 -0.95 5.13
CA PHE A 96 -22.03 -0.28 6.43
C PHE A 96 -20.69 0.44 6.59
N PHE A 97 -20.76 1.72 6.94
CA PHE A 97 -19.58 2.51 7.24
C PHE A 97 -19.64 3.02 8.67
N ASP A 98 -18.64 2.66 9.46
CA ASP A 98 -18.45 3.16 10.80
C ASP A 98 -17.22 4.07 10.84
N LYS A 99 -17.42 5.34 11.09
CA LYS A 99 -16.35 6.34 11.15
C LYS A 99 -15.55 6.33 12.45
N THR A 100 -16.02 5.60 13.46
CA THR A 100 -15.41 5.56 14.81
C THR A 100 -13.93 5.21 14.76
N VAL A 101 -13.51 4.33 13.86
CA VAL A 101 -12.09 3.97 13.69
C VAL A 101 -11.25 5.19 13.31
N TYR A 102 -11.78 6.04 12.45
CA TYR A 102 -11.08 7.25 12.01
C TYR A 102 -11.10 8.30 13.11
N GLU A 103 -12.24 8.49 13.78
CA GLU A 103 -12.38 9.42 14.87
C GLU A 103 -11.44 9.10 16.04
N ASN A 104 -11.22 7.81 16.31
CA ASN A 104 -10.31 7.37 17.37
C ASN A 104 -8.82 7.44 16.99
N ARG A 105 -8.49 7.53 15.70
CA ARG A 105 -7.10 7.51 15.22
C ARG A 105 -6.61 8.82 14.67
N CYS A 106 -7.51 9.69 14.23
CA CYS A 106 -7.16 10.94 13.58
C CYS A 106 -7.47 12.12 14.50
N TYR A 107 -6.47 12.97 14.70
CA TYR A 107 -6.69 14.25 15.33
C TYR A 107 -7.18 15.26 14.29
N PHE A 108 -8.37 15.78 14.49
CA PHE A 108 -8.95 16.82 13.64
C PHE A 108 -8.69 18.19 14.27
N GLY A 109 -7.57 18.79 13.89
CA GLY A 109 -7.12 20.08 14.41
C GLY A 109 -7.65 21.31 13.66
N TYR A 110 -8.43 21.13 12.60
CA TYR A 110 -8.96 22.25 11.84
C TYR A 110 -9.79 23.20 12.72
N GLY A 111 -9.48 24.49 12.71
CA GLY A 111 -10.11 25.49 13.53
C GLY A 111 -9.76 25.43 15.04
N LYS A 112 -8.82 24.56 15.43
CA LYS A 112 -8.37 24.37 16.81
C LYS A 112 -6.88 24.69 16.97
N ALA A 113 -6.38 25.67 16.22
CA ALA A 113 -4.99 26.09 16.35
C ALA A 113 -4.71 26.59 17.76
N ASP A 114 -3.65 26.09 18.36
CA ASP A 114 -3.11 26.55 19.62
C ASP A 114 -1.71 27.12 19.39
N PRO A 115 -1.56 28.45 19.31
CA PRO A 115 -0.26 29.08 19.11
C PRO A 115 0.75 28.86 20.24
N SER A 116 0.28 28.44 21.42
CA SER A 116 1.13 28.16 22.58
C SER A 116 1.62 26.71 22.63
N ALA A 117 1.11 25.84 21.73
CA ALA A 117 1.53 24.44 21.70
C ALA A 117 2.99 24.32 21.34
N GLU A 118 3.77 23.67 22.20
CA GLU A 118 5.18 23.38 21.96
C GLU A 118 5.33 22.23 20.98
N LEU A 119 6.17 22.40 19.96
CA LEU A 119 6.54 21.31 19.07
C LEU A 119 7.49 20.36 19.78
N ARG A 120 7.08 19.11 19.90
CA ARG A 120 7.91 18.04 20.47
C ARG A 120 8.29 17.07 19.37
N PHE A 121 9.58 16.96 19.12
CA PHE A 121 10.12 16.02 18.13
C PHE A 121 10.30 14.65 18.76
N GLY A 122 10.09 13.62 17.92
CA GLY A 122 10.44 12.25 18.31
C GLY A 122 11.97 12.05 18.37
N PRO A 123 12.43 10.94 18.96
CA PRO A 123 13.86 10.73 19.24
C PRO A 123 14.74 10.67 17.98
N ASN A 124 14.15 10.39 16.83
CA ASN A 124 14.85 10.30 15.54
C ASN A 124 14.63 11.50 14.62
N ILE A 125 14.03 12.57 15.13
CA ILE A 125 13.75 13.78 14.37
C ILE A 125 14.59 14.91 14.95
N THR A 126 15.47 15.47 14.12
CA THR A 126 16.23 16.67 14.47
C THR A 126 15.37 17.91 14.28
N ASP A 127 15.76 18.99 14.95
CA ASP A 127 15.10 20.27 14.78
C ASP A 127 15.16 20.76 13.32
N TRP A 128 14.22 21.61 12.96
CA TRP A 128 14.17 22.21 11.65
C TRP A 128 15.40 23.07 11.38
N PRO A 129 15.98 23.01 10.18
CA PRO A 129 17.00 23.97 9.80
C PRO A 129 16.42 25.38 9.79
N LYS A 130 17.25 26.39 10.03
CA LYS A 130 16.83 27.78 9.90
C LYS A 130 16.37 28.04 8.46
N MET A 131 15.11 28.39 8.30
CA MET A 131 14.49 28.71 7.02
C MET A 131 13.93 30.12 7.07
N SER A 132 14.00 30.80 5.93
CA SER A 132 13.30 32.09 5.78
C SER A 132 11.79 31.87 5.73
N ALA A 133 11.03 32.80 6.25
CA ALA A 133 9.58 32.81 6.07
C ALA A 133 9.24 32.90 4.57
N LEU A 134 8.17 32.24 4.18
CA LEU A 134 7.63 32.40 2.82
C LEU A 134 7.13 33.83 2.63
N THR A 135 7.38 34.38 1.46
CA THR A 135 6.86 35.68 1.04
C THR A 135 5.52 35.49 0.31
N ASP A 136 4.75 36.56 0.18
CA ASP A 136 3.46 36.53 -0.55
C ASP A 136 3.61 36.14 -2.02
N ASN A 137 4.79 36.41 -2.60
CA ASN A 137 5.09 36.09 -4.00
C ASN A 137 6.44 35.36 -4.08
N LEU A 138 6.51 34.35 -4.96
CA LEU A 138 7.71 33.57 -5.23
C LEU A 138 8.12 33.75 -6.70
N LEU A 139 9.35 34.15 -6.95
CA LEU A 139 9.93 34.12 -8.28
C LEU A 139 10.67 32.79 -8.46
N LEU A 140 10.18 31.94 -9.35
CA LEU A 140 10.73 30.62 -9.61
C LEU A 140 11.37 30.58 -11.00
N LYS A 141 12.56 29.97 -11.09
CA LYS A 141 13.18 29.64 -12.37
C LYS A 141 12.81 28.20 -12.73
N VAL A 142 12.24 28.00 -13.92
CA VAL A 142 12.06 26.66 -14.47
C VAL A 142 13.43 26.11 -14.84
N VAL A 143 13.85 25.04 -14.16
CA VAL A 143 15.16 24.39 -14.38
C VAL A 143 15.04 23.09 -15.16
N SER A 144 13.85 22.52 -15.27
CA SER A 144 13.55 21.35 -16.07
C SER A 144 12.11 21.42 -16.56
N TYR A 145 11.89 21.01 -17.80
CA TYR A 145 10.57 20.86 -18.37
C TYR A 145 10.44 19.44 -18.93
N ILE A 146 9.58 18.64 -18.31
CA ILE A 146 9.36 17.23 -18.68
C ILE A 146 8.20 17.18 -19.66
N THR A 147 8.44 16.66 -20.85
CA THR A 147 7.45 16.56 -21.92
C THR A 147 6.82 15.17 -22.05
N ASP A 148 7.29 14.19 -21.29
CA ASP A 148 6.73 12.84 -21.28
C ASP A 148 5.27 12.87 -20.84
N PRO A 149 4.38 12.15 -21.54
CA PRO A 149 2.97 12.13 -21.21
C PRO A 149 2.67 11.44 -19.87
N VAL A 150 3.60 10.63 -19.39
CA VAL A 150 3.49 9.92 -18.10
C VAL A 150 4.79 10.07 -17.35
N THR A 151 4.75 10.81 -16.24
CA THR A 151 5.84 10.87 -15.26
C THR A 151 5.32 10.39 -13.92
N THR A 152 5.95 9.39 -13.36
CA THR A 152 5.58 8.81 -12.08
C THR A 152 6.66 9.05 -11.03
N THR A 153 6.29 8.93 -9.77
CA THR A 153 7.26 8.98 -8.67
C THR A 153 8.29 7.86 -8.77
N ASP A 154 7.97 6.75 -9.43
CA ASP A 154 8.90 5.64 -9.62
C ASP A 154 10.05 5.98 -10.57
N GLU A 155 9.88 6.99 -11.44
CA GLU A 155 10.95 7.52 -12.29
C GLU A 155 11.82 8.54 -11.56
N LEU A 156 11.21 9.31 -10.67
CA LEU A 156 11.88 10.40 -9.93
C LEU A 156 12.58 9.90 -8.67
N ILE A 157 12.15 8.78 -8.13
CA ILE A 157 12.71 8.16 -6.93
C ILE A 157 13.14 6.75 -7.32
N PRO A 158 14.31 6.26 -6.87
CA PRO A 158 14.76 4.89 -7.18
C PRO A 158 13.93 3.82 -6.45
N SER A 159 12.61 3.96 -6.43
CA SER A 159 11.69 3.05 -5.75
C SER A 159 11.55 1.72 -6.49
N GLY A 160 11.70 1.72 -7.82
CA GLY A 160 11.75 0.50 -8.63
C GLY A 160 13.00 -0.34 -8.35
N GLU A 161 14.06 0.29 -7.88
CA GLU A 161 15.34 -0.33 -7.55
C GLU A 161 15.53 -0.58 -6.05
N THR A 162 14.56 -0.26 -5.21
CA THR A 162 14.68 -0.47 -3.75
C THR A 162 14.95 -1.91 -3.36
N SER A 163 14.57 -2.87 -4.19
CA SER A 163 14.92 -4.27 -4.01
C SER A 163 16.41 -4.55 -4.23
N SER A 164 17.08 -3.78 -5.11
CA SER A 164 18.51 -3.94 -5.39
C SER A 164 19.40 -3.31 -4.30
N PHE A 165 18.88 -2.35 -3.54
CA PHE A 165 19.60 -1.72 -2.43
C PHE A 165 19.39 -2.41 -1.08
N ARG A 166 18.50 -3.37 -0.99
CA ARG A 166 18.33 -4.20 0.20
C ARG A 166 19.34 -5.34 0.18
N SER A 167 20.57 -5.02 0.50
CA SER A 167 21.62 -6.00 0.77
C SER A 167 21.48 -6.59 2.17
#